data_97a5626cbc6f3d78145ee45e148f95e3
#
_entry.id   97a5626cbc6f3d78145ee45e148f95e3
#
_cell.length_a   1.000
_cell.length_b   1.000
_cell.length_c   1.000
_cell.angle_alpha   90.00
_cell.angle_beta   90.00
_cell.angle_gamma   90.00
#
_symmetry.space_group_name_H-M   'P 1'
#
loop_
_entity.id
_entity.type
_entity.pdbx_description
1 polymer ?
#
loop_
_entity_poly.entity_id
_entity_poly.type
_entity_poly.pdbx_seq_one_letter_code
_entity_poly.pdbx_strand_id
1 'polypeptide(L)'
;MLRVSSLFIAIASLAIAFLAAPGTGHAAGLPEGVTLEVLAEYPSKTPGVEKVLFRKITLKPGASLTLTIPAQSLCQGTKGELEVVDHTSGKTFIRKAGERWDTTPGHKVTLSNKGRVDHEHLFYTMVVKK
;
A
#
# COMPACT_ATOMS: atom_id res chain seq x y z
N MET A 1 13.84 -22.26 -10.89
CA MET A 1 14.07 -21.92 -10.26
C MET A 1 14.22 -21.58 -9.86
N LEU A 2 14.18 -21.31 -10.14
CA LEU A 2 14.44 -20.68 -9.50
C LEU A 2 14.67 -20.32 -9.24
N ARG A 3 14.55 -20.13 -9.46
CA ARG A 3 14.71 -19.52 -9.02
C ARG A 3 14.61 -18.75 -8.78
N VAL A 4 14.51 -18.66 -9.11
CA VAL A 4 14.47 -17.66 -8.54
C VAL A 4 14.31 -17.39 -8.07
N SER A 5 14.28 -17.50 -8.43
CA SER A 5 14.27 -16.91 -7.79
C SER A 5 14.36 -16.47 -7.42
N SER A 6 14.38 -16.62 -7.73
CA SER A 6 14.60 -15.86 -7.16
C SER A 6 14.69 -15.19 -7.07
N LEU A 7 14.48 -15.16 -7.54
CA LEU A 7 14.61 -14.22 -7.18
C LEU A 7 14.60 -13.60 -6.98
N PHE A 8 14.35 -13.59 -7.17
CA PHE A 8 14.38 -12.76 -6.56
C PHE A 8 14.38 -12.19 -6.12
N ILE A 9 14.24 -12.28 -6.22
CA ILE A 9 14.29 -11.60 -5.52
C ILE A 9 14.34 -10.96 -5.18
N ALA A 10 14.22 -10.93 -5.26
CA ALA A 10 14.35 -10.12 -4.72
C ALA A 10 14.30 -9.46 -4.42
N ILE A 11 14.05 -9.22 -4.42
CA ILE A 11 14.02 -8.43 -3.92
C ILE A 11 13.89 -7.71 -3.33
N ALA A 12 13.72 -7.48 -3.33
CA ALA A 12 13.68 -6.74 -2.67
C ALA A 12 13.57 -5.94 -2.16
N SER A 13 13.33 -5.71 -2.20
CA SER A 13 13.25 -4.92 -1.52
C SER A 13 12.84 -4.13 -1.17
N LEU A 14 12.29 -4.02 -1.29
CA LEU A 14 11.91 -3.16 -0.73
C LEU A 14 11.68 -2.54 -0.01
N ALA A 15 11.44 -2.57 0.00
CA ALA A 15 11.23 -1.82 0.83
C ALA A 15 11.07 -1.39 1.46
N ILE A 16 10.96 -1.41 1.37
CA ILE A 16 10.86 -1.02 2.00
C ILE A 16 10.93 -0.50 2.40
N ALA A 17 10.92 -0.64 2.28
CA ALA A 17 10.98 -0.10 2.63
C ALA A 17 11.09 0.20 2.56
N PHE A 18 11.20 0.04 2.18
CA PHE A 18 11.49 0.11 1.97
C PHE A 18 11.96 0.45 1.36
N LEU A 19 12.40 0.50 0.75
CA LEU A 19 12.90 0.61 0.17
C LEU A 19 13.18 0.90 -0.73
N ALA A 20 14.09 0.71 -1.03
CA ALA A 20 14.04 1.64 -1.84
C ALA A 20 14.15 1.58 -3.35
N ALA A 21 14.64 0.58 -3.91
CA ALA A 21 14.65 0.47 -5.35
C ALA A 21 13.22 0.46 -5.87
N PRO A 22 12.93 1.20 -6.97
CA PRO A 22 11.66 1.01 -7.63
C PRO A 22 11.59 -0.41 -8.12
N GLY A 23 10.46 -0.99 -7.94
CA GLY A 23 10.31 -2.36 -8.36
C GLY A 23 9.01 -2.91 -7.91
N THR A 24 8.63 -3.96 -8.57
CA THR A 24 7.50 -4.75 -8.18
C THR A 24 8.01 -5.95 -7.43
N GLY A 25 7.17 -6.52 -6.63
CA GLY A 25 7.49 -7.74 -5.98
C GLY A 25 6.95 -7.77 -4.59
N HIS A 26 7.23 -8.87 -3.97
CA HIS A 26 6.78 -9.11 -2.62
C HIS A 26 7.79 -8.51 -1.66
N ALA A 27 7.46 -7.35 -1.08
CA ALA A 27 8.33 -6.72 -0.10
C ALA A 27 8.35 -7.55 1.17
N ALA A 28 9.48 -7.53 1.86
CA ALA A 28 9.62 -8.25 3.12
C ALA A 28 8.54 -7.77 4.10
N GLY A 29 7.87 -8.71 4.76
CA GLY A 29 6.84 -8.43 5.73
C GLY A 29 5.44 -8.28 5.16
N LEU A 30 5.26 -8.29 3.84
CA LEU A 30 3.93 -8.26 3.27
C LEU A 30 3.33 -9.67 3.23
N PRO A 31 2.04 -9.81 3.53
CA PRO A 31 1.37 -11.10 3.42
C PRO A 31 1.31 -11.59 1.99
N GLU A 32 1.07 -12.89 1.85
CA GLU A 32 0.87 -13.49 0.53
C GLU A 32 -0.30 -12.82 -0.17
N GLY A 33 -0.15 -12.58 -1.48
CA GLY A 33 -1.18 -11.97 -2.29
C GLY A 33 -1.23 -10.45 -2.22
N VAL A 34 -0.36 -9.82 -1.41
CA VAL A 34 -0.27 -8.36 -1.30
C VAL A 34 1.04 -7.93 -1.95
N THR A 35 0.94 -7.02 -2.93
CA THR A 35 2.13 -6.44 -3.55
C THR A 35 2.06 -4.92 -3.48
N LEU A 36 3.23 -4.30 -3.36
CA LEU A 36 3.37 -2.87 -3.25
C LEU A 36 4.43 -2.42 -4.25
N GLU A 37 4.08 -1.46 -5.08
CA GLU A 37 4.96 -0.97 -6.13
C GLU A 37 5.18 0.52 -5.96
N VAL A 38 6.44 0.97 -5.94
CA VAL A 38 6.77 2.39 -5.94
C VAL A 38 6.76 2.87 -7.38
N LEU A 39 5.86 3.79 -7.71
CA LEU A 39 5.72 4.33 -9.04
C LEU A 39 6.55 5.59 -9.21
N ALA A 40 6.64 6.43 -8.17
CA ALA A 40 7.42 7.66 -8.21
C ALA A 40 7.70 8.15 -6.80
N GLU A 41 8.74 8.95 -6.68
CA GLU A 41 9.09 9.61 -5.43
C GLU A 41 9.44 11.04 -5.77
N TYR A 42 8.82 12.00 -5.06
CA TYR A 42 9.01 13.42 -5.32
C TYR A 42 9.56 14.10 -4.07
N PRO A 43 10.66 14.85 -4.18
CA PRO A 43 11.08 15.69 -3.07
C PRO A 43 10.00 16.72 -2.78
N SER A 44 9.72 16.94 -1.49
CA SER A 44 8.69 17.90 -1.12
C SER A 44 9.26 19.31 -1.06
N LYS A 45 8.45 20.28 -1.47
CA LYS A 45 8.73 21.70 -1.29
C LYS A 45 7.88 22.28 -0.16
N THR A 46 7.12 21.44 0.53
CA THR A 46 6.24 21.86 1.62
C THR A 46 6.99 21.71 2.94
N PRO A 47 7.03 22.77 3.78
CA PRO A 47 7.67 22.66 5.09
C PRO A 47 7.08 21.52 5.90
N GLY A 48 7.93 20.75 6.59
CA GLY A 48 7.51 19.64 7.41
C GLY A 48 7.30 18.33 6.68
N VAL A 49 7.25 18.36 5.36
CA VAL A 49 7.11 17.16 4.54
C VAL A 49 8.45 16.88 3.84
N GLU A 50 8.98 15.69 4.04
CA GLU A 50 10.25 15.30 3.43
C GLU A 50 10.07 14.97 1.96
N LYS A 51 9.08 14.15 1.64
CA LYS A 51 8.85 13.68 0.29
C LYS A 51 7.43 13.17 0.14
N VAL A 52 7.02 12.99 -1.11
CA VAL A 52 5.74 12.37 -1.45
C VAL A 52 6.04 11.09 -2.22
N LEU A 53 5.52 9.97 -1.74
CA LEU A 53 5.63 8.68 -2.42
C LEU A 53 4.35 8.41 -3.17
N PHE A 54 4.49 8.04 -4.43
CA PHE A 54 3.37 7.59 -5.25
C PHE A 54 3.52 6.10 -5.47
N ARG A 55 2.54 5.31 -4.99
CA ARG A 55 2.64 3.86 -4.98
C ARG A 55 1.34 3.23 -5.42
N LYS A 56 1.42 1.97 -5.80
CA LYS A 56 0.27 1.13 -6.10
C LYS A 56 0.32 -0.08 -5.18
N ILE A 57 -0.83 -0.42 -4.60
CA ILE A 57 -0.97 -1.66 -3.84
C ILE A 57 -1.97 -2.55 -4.55
N THR A 58 -1.69 -3.84 -4.58
CA THR A 58 -2.56 -4.84 -5.18
C THR A 58 -2.80 -5.94 -4.15
N LEU A 59 -4.06 -6.30 -3.96
CA LEU A 59 -4.44 -7.45 -3.13
C LEU A 59 -5.18 -8.45 -4.01
N LYS A 60 -4.66 -9.67 -4.07
CA LYS A 60 -5.34 -10.76 -4.75
C LYS A 60 -6.58 -11.18 -3.96
N PRO A 61 -7.55 -11.86 -4.61
CA PRO A 61 -8.72 -12.38 -3.88
C PRO A 61 -8.29 -13.20 -2.66
N GLY A 62 -8.88 -12.90 -1.52
CA GLY A 62 -8.57 -13.56 -0.25
C GLY A 62 -7.39 -12.97 0.52
N ALA A 63 -6.63 -12.05 -0.08
CA ALA A 63 -5.49 -11.45 0.59
C ALA A 63 -5.95 -10.40 1.60
N SER A 64 -5.17 -10.23 2.66
CA SER A 64 -5.49 -9.33 3.75
C SER A 64 -4.20 -8.76 4.34
N LEU A 65 -4.27 -7.51 4.79
CA LEU A 65 -3.12 -6.80 5.36
C LEU A 65 -3.62 -5.95 6.53
N THR A 66 -2.99 -6.12 7.70
CA THR A 66 -3.27 -5.28 8.87
C THR A 66 -2.04 -4.41 9.13
N LEU A 67 -2.26 -3.11 9.31
CA LEU A 67 -1.18 -2.17 9.57
C LEU A 67 -1.68 -0.99 10.38
N THR A 68 -0.74 -0.31 11.03
CA THR A 68 -0.98 1.01 11.60
C THR A 68 -0.53 2.03 10.57
N ILE A 69 -1.40 2.98 10.24
CA ILE A 69 -1.14 3.98 9.21
C ILE A 69 -0.01 4.90 9.69
N PRO A 70 1.14 4.93 8.99
CA PRO A 70 2.28 5.74 9.46
C PRO A 70 2.19 7.21 9.06
N ALA A 71 1.48 7.51 7.97
CA ALA A 71 1.37 8.88 7.46
C ALA A 71 0.10 8.98 6.62
N GLN A 72 -0.44 10.19 6.50
CA GLN A 72 -1.63 10.38 5.67
C GLN A 72 -1.34 10.02 4.22
N SER A 73 -2.26 9.30 3.61
CA SER A 73 -2.21 8.95 2.20
C SER A 73 -3.51 9.35 1.53
N LEU A 74 -3.40 9.78 0.28
CA LEU A 74 -4.56 10.06 -0.57
C LEU A 74 -4.66 8.91 -1.55
N CYS A 75 -5.80 8.22 -1.54
CA CYS A 75 -5.99 6.96 -2.25
C CYS A 75 -7.02 7.08 -3.35
N GLN A 76 -6.83 6.34 -4.42
CA GLN A 76 -7.81 6.23 -5.50
C GLN A 76 -7.90 4.77 -5.95
N GLY A 77 -9.10 4.20 -5.84
CA GLY A 77 -9.35 2.84 -6.33
C GLY A 77 -9.30 2.78 -7.84
N THR A 78 -8.62 1.77 -8.38
CA THR A 78 -8.50 1.58 -9.82
C THR A 78 -9.07 0.25 -10.27
N LYS A 79 -9.22 -0.74 -9.39
CA LYS A 79 -9.72 -2.05 -9.78
C LYS A 79 -10.29 -2.77 -8.55
N GLY A 80 -11.43 -3.43 -8.74
CA GLY A 80 -12.03 -4.28 -7.72
C GLY A 80 -12.54 -3.53 -6.50
N GLU A 81 -12.83 -4.27 -5.46
CA GLU A 81 -13.31 -3.72 -4.19
C GLU A 81 -12.34 -4.04 -3.07
N LEU A 82 -12.36 -3.22 -2.04
CA LEU A 82 -11.53 -3.39 -0.86
C LEU A 82 -12.39 -3.17 0.37
N GLU A 83 -12.36 -4.11 1.31
CA GLU A 83 -12.94 -3.88 2.63
C GLU A 83 -11.86 -3.28 3.53
N VAL A 84 -12.19 -2.16 4.16
CA VAL A 84 -11.30 -1.51 5.12
C VAL A 84 -11.97 -1.52 6.47
N VAL A 85 -11.41 -2.24 7.42
CA VAL A 85 -11.87 -2.23 8.80
C VAL A 85 -10.94 -1.34 9.59
N ASP A 86 -11.46 -0.22 10.09
CA ASP A 86 -10.69 0.68 10.91
C ASP A 86 -10.94 0.31 12.37
N HIS A 87 -9.97 -0.37 12.97
CA HIS A 87 -10.09 -0.87 14.33
C HIS A 87 -10.07 0.27 15.36
N THR A 88 -9.46 1.39 15.01
CA THR A 88 -9.37 2.52 15.93
C THR A 88 -10.69 3.26 16.03
N SER A 89 -11.37 3.48 14.91
CA SER A 89 -12.68 4.17 14.92
C SER A 89 -13.85 3.20 15.04
N GLY A 90 -13.63 1.90 14.77
CA GLY A 90 -14.69 0.90 14.77
C GLY A 90 -15.52 0.88 13.50
N LYS A 91 -15.11 1.58 12.46
CA LYS A 91 -15.87 1.69 11.21
C LYS A 91 -15.35 0.74 10.16
N THR A 92 -16.27 0.32 9.29
CA THR A 92 -15.93 -0.52 8.13
C THR A 92 -16.37 0.20 6.87
N PHE A 93 -15.49 0.22 5.87
CA PHE A 93 -15.74 0.86 4.59
C PHE A 93 -15.55 -0.16 3.48
N ILE A 94 -16.36 -0.02 2.42
CA ILE A 94 -16.12 -0.73 1.16
C ILE A 94 -15.65 0.32 0.16
N ARG A 95 -14.43 0.13 -0.35
CA ARG A 95 -13.83 1.06 -1.33
C ARG A 95 -13.88 0.42 -2.69
N LYS A 96 -14.35 1.15 -3.68
CA LYS A 96 -14.57 0.63 -5.03
C LYS A 96 -13.69 1.35 -6.03
N ALA A 97 -13.50 0.73 -7.20
CA ALA A 97 -12.80 1.38 -8.30
C ALA A 97 -13.48 2.71 -8.62
N GLY A 98 -12.67 3.76 -8.84
CA GLY A 98 -13.14 5.11 -9.10
C GLY A 98 -13.34 5.96 -7.86
N GLU A 99 -13.42 5.37 -6.67
CA GLU A 99 -13.56 6.13 -5.44
C GLU A 99 -12.23 6.66 -4.94
N ARG A 100 -12.29 7.76 -4.21
CA ARG A 100 -11.14 8.35 -3.55
C ARG A 100 -11.40 8.43 -2.06
N TRP A 101 -10.33 8.23 -1.29
CA TRP A 101 -10.41 8.34 0.17
C TRP A 101 -9.04 8.71 0.71
N ASP A 102 -8.98 9.04 1.98
CA ASP A 102 -7.72 9.28 2.66
C ASP A 102 -7.58 8.36 3.87
N THR A 103 -6.39 8.37 4.44
CA THR A 103 -6.09 7.57 5.62
C THR A 103 -5.74 8.49 6.78
N THR A 104 -5.94 7.99 8.00
CA THR A 104 -5.65 8.76 9.22
C THR A 104 -4.41 8.17 9.89
N PRO A 105 -3.34 8.97 10.06
CA PRO A 105 -2.16 8.48 10.77
C PRO A 105 -2.51 7.97 12.16
N GLY A 106 -1.88 6.88 12.57
CA GLY A 106 -2.07 6.28 13.88
C GLY A 106 -3.21 5.29 13.96
N HIS A 107 -4.10 5.28 12.99
CA HIS A 107 -5.20 4.31 12.99
C HIS A 107 -4.71 2.93 12.57
N LYS A 108 -5.21 1.90 13.25
CA LYS A 108 -4.93 0.51 12.88
C LYS A 108 -6.06 0.04 11.98
N VAL A 109 -5.70 -0.45 10.80
CA VAL A 109 -6.68 -0.87 9.79
C VAL A 109 -6.35 -2.26 9.28
N THR A 110 -7.38 -2.98 8.82
CA THR A 110 -7.23 -4.22 8.07
C THR A 110 -7.84 -4.01 6.70
N LEU A 111 -7.02 -4.24 5.66
CA LEU A 111 -7.43 -4.20 4.27
C LEU A 111 -7.65 -5.63 3.81
N SER A 112 -8.79 -5.93 3.20
CA SER A 112 -9.09 -7.29 2.76
C SER A 112 -9.75 -7.26 1.41
N ASN A 113 -9.30 -8.12 0.51
CA ASN A 113 -9.98 -8.35 -0.76
C ASN A 113 -10.89 -9.56 -0.61
N LYS A 114 -12.18 -9.31 -0.42
CA LYS A 114 -13.19 -10.37 -0.28
C LYS A 114 -13.92 -10.66 -1.59
N GLY A 115 -13.47 -10.04 -2.68
CA GLY A 115 -14.04 -10.23 -4.00
C GLY A 115 -13.38 -11.34 -4.78
N ARG A 116 -13.67 -11.38 -6.07
CA ARG A 116 -13.21 -12.45 -6.98
C ARG A 116 -12.15 -11.96 -7.97
N VAL A 117 -11.90 -10.66 -8.02
CA VAL A 117 -10.88 -10.08 -8.88
C VAL A 117 -9.89 -9.34 -8.01
N ASP A 118 -8.70 -9.07 -8.54
CA ASP A 118 -7.70 -8.29 -7.83
C ASP A 118 -8.28 -6.93 -7.44
N HIS A 119 -7.90 -6.45 -6.27
CA HIS A 119 -8.10 -5.07 -5.90
C HIS A 119 -6.81 -4.31 -6.14
N GLU A 120 -6.93 -3.13 -6.73
CA GLU A 120 -5.82 -2.20 -6.88
C GLU A 120 -6.24 -0.80 -6.46
N HIS A 121 -5.35 -0.10 -5.77
CA HIS A 121 -5.49 1.35 -5.65
C HIS A 121 -4.13 2.03 -5.67
N LEU A 122 -4.17 3.26 -6.13
CA LEU A 122 -3.01 4.17 -6.13
C LEU A 122 -3.08 5.02 -4.87
N PHE A 123 -1.93 5.38 -4.33
CA PHE A 123 -1.94 6.27 -3.18
C PHE A 123 -0.67 7.11 -3.11
N TYR A 124 -0.89 8.38 -2.72
CA TYR A 124 0.19 9.32 -2.43
C TYR A 124 0.34 9.40 -0.92
N THR A 125 1.55 9.18 -0.44
CA THR A 125 1.87 9.27 0.98
C THR A 125 2.79 10.45 1.22
N MET A 126 2.39 11.33 2.13
CA MET A 126 3.20 12.46 2.53
C MET A 126 4.08 12.04 3.69
N VAL A 127 5.36 11.83 3.42
CA VAL A 127 6.31 11.42 4.44
C VAL A 127 6.78 12.65 5.18
N VAL A 128 6.48 12.72 6.47
CA VAL A 128 6.84 13.90 7.27
C VAL A 128 8.28 13.79 7.75
N LYS A 129 8.90 14.94 7.97
CA LYS A 129 10.23 15.01 8.55
C LYS A 129 10.16 14.60 10.02
N LYS A 130 11.21 13.93 10.46
CA LYS A 130 11.32 13.51 11.86
C LYS A 130 12.07 14.56 12.67
#